data_06183b125155f38e43096d993d6a4552
#
_entry.id   06183b125155f38e43096d993d6a4552
#
_cell.length_a   1.000
_cell.length_b   1.000
_cell.length_c   1.000
_cell.angle_alpha   90.00
_cell.angle_beta   90.00
_cell.angle_gamma   90.00
#
_symmetry.space_group_name_H-M   'P 1'
#
loop_
_entity.id
_entity.type
_entity.pdbx_description
1 polymer ?
#
loop_
_entity_poly.entity_id
_entity_poly.type
_entity_poly.pdbx_seq_one_letter_code
_entity_poly.pdbx_strand_id
1 'polypeptide(L)'
;MSALHQTQSTYKGAPGRALWVSTGAFTVCFAIWTIFSIIGVRIKDELGLSEAEFGLLIGMPILTGSLVRIVLGIWTSRYGGRLVYTITMLAAALATFLLAYATTYPQMLLAGLGVGLAGGSFAVGVAYVSPFFPPEKQGTALGIFGAGNVGAAVTKFLAPFVLVAFGWQAVAQVWAAALLLTAVVFWLSTEDDPQFRARRDVGAPRKSFLSEFEPLKNVQVWRFSLYYFFSFGGFVALALWLPRYLVGVYGFDIETAGMIAAAYSIPGSIFRAYGGALSDKLGARKIMYAMFAVSAVATAILSIPAGGAGSAMPILVTPMVFVVVTFVLGFVMSLGKAAVYKHIPVYYPSHVGAVGGIVGMMGGLGGFVLPIAFGFLKDVTGLWSSCFMLLFVIVAVSMVWMNVSIRQIKREADRGLPAGALAR
;
A
#
# COMPACT_ATOMS: atom_id res chain seq x y z
N MET A 1 0.43 32.49 -17.59
CA MET A 1 -0.71 31.56 -17.34
C MET A 1 -1.43 31.13 -18.62
N SER A 2 -1.43 31.89 -19.73
CA SER A 2 -2.20 31.57 -20.95
C SER A 2 -1.56 30.46 -21.83
N ALA A 3 -0.26 30.29 -21.84
CA ALA A 3 0.44 29.30 -22.68
C ALA A 3 0.26 27.84 -22.20
N LEU A 4 0.05 27.62 -20.89
CA LEU A 4 -0.16 26.26 -20.32
C LEU A 4 -1.55 25.72 -20.62
N HIS A 5 -2.54 26.57 -20.91
CA HIS A 5 -3.93 26.14 -21.25
C HIS A 5 -4.06 25.74 -22.71
N GLN A 6 -3.23 26.26 -23.64
CA GLN A 6 -3.33 25.94 -25.07
C GLN A 6 -2.72 24.59 -25.46
N THR A 7 -1.81 24.01 -24.63
CA THR A 7 -1.21 22.70 -24.89
C THR A 7 -2.10 21.51 -24.56
N GLN A 8 -3.23 21.71 -23.86
CA GLN A 8 -4.17 20.64 -23.51
C GLN A 8 -5.03 20.15 -24.70
N SER A 9 -5.10 20.89 -25.80
CA SER A 9 -6.01 20.61 -26.94
C SER A 9 -5.49 19.55 -27.90
N THR A 10 -4.19 19.19 -27.90
CA THR A 10 -3.56 18.39 -28.96
C THR A 10 -3.54 16.87 -28.70
N TYR A 11 -3.91 16.41 -27.49
CA TYR A 11 -3.77 15.00 -27.12
C TYR A 11 -5.11 14.33 -26.73
N LYS A 12 -6.07 14.29 -27.69
CA LYS A 12 -7.28 13.47 -27.52
C LYS A 12 -6.87 12.00 -27.38
N GLY A 13 -6.96 11.45 -26.16
CA GLY A 13 -6.67 10.04 -25.85
C GLY A 13 -5.44 9.80 -24.97
N ALA A 14 -4.46 10.68 -24.91
CA ALA A 14 -3.26 10.52 -24.09
C ALA A 14 -3.55 10.42 -22.57
N PRO A 15 -4.46 11.22 -21.94
CA PRO A 15 -4.77 11.10 -20.52
C PRO A 15 -5.36 9.74 -20.14
N GLY A 16 -6.34 9.25 -20.92
CA GLY A 16 -6.95 7.94 -20.67
C GLY A 16 -5.95 6.80 -20.83
N ARG A 17 -5.14 6.83 -21.89
CA ARG A 17 -4.10 5.84 -22.13
C ARG A 17 -3.04 5.86 -21.02
N ALA A 18 -2.54 7.04 -20.63
CA ALA A 18 -1.60 7.18 -19.52
C ALA A 18 -2.18 6.61 -18.22
N LEU A 19 -3.45 6.90 -17.90
CA LEU A 19 -4.12 6.39 -16.70
C LEU A 19 -4.24 4.86 -16.73
N TRP A 20 -4.86 4.29 -17.76
CA TRP A 20 -5.17 2.86 -17.76
C TRP A 20 -3.93 1.98 -17.90
N VAL A 21 -2.96 2.38 -18.73
CA VAL A 21 -1.69 1.64 -18.85
C VAL A 21 -0.89 1.73 -17.55
N SER A 22 -0.86 2.90 -16.90
CA SER A 22 -0.22 3.04 -15.58
C SER A 22 -0.93 2.25 -14.49
N THR A 23 -2.26 2.17 -14.51
CA THR A 23 -3.04 1.37 -13.56
C THR A 23 -2.73 -0.12 -13.73
N GLY A 24 -2.69 -0.60 -14.98
CA GLY A 24 -2.28 -1.97 -15.29
C GLY A 24 -0.85 -2.27 -14.83
N ALA A 25 0.09 -1.36 -15.13
CA ALA A 25 1.48 -1.49 -14.70
C ALA A 25 1.60 -1.50 -13.17
N PHE A 26 0.86 -0.63 -12.48
CA PHE A 26 0.83 -0.62 -11.01
C PHE A 26 0.22 -1.90 -10.44
N THR A 27 -0.81 -2.45 -11.09
CA THR A 27 -1.41 -3.73 -10.69
C THR A 27 -0.38 -4.86 -10.71
N VAL A 28 0.40 -4.98 -11.79
CA VAL A 28 1.45 -6.01 -11.89
C VAL A 28 2.58 -5.74 -10.90
N CYS A 29 3.03 -4.48 -10.75
CA CYS A 29 4.02 -4.12 -9.73
C CYS A 29 3.56 -4.48 -8.32
N PHE A 30 2.28 -4.22 -7.99
CA PHE A 30 1.73 -4.53 -6.66
C PHE A 30 1.57 -6.03 -6.45
N ALA A 31 1.26 -6.79 -7.51
CA ALA A 31 1.25 -8.26 -7.48
C ALA A 31 2.62 -8.82 -7.11
N ILE A 32 3.70 -8.30 -7.70
CA ILE A 32 5.07 -8.67 -7.40
C ILE A 32 5.47 -8.23 -5.98
N TRP A 33 5.12 -7.01 -5.59
CA TRP A 33 5.45 -6.49 -4.28
C TRP A 33 4.92 -7.34 -3.12
N THR A 34 3.84 -8.08 -3.36
CA THR A 34 3.21 -8.98 -2.38
C THR A 34 3.46 -10.47 -2.64
N ILE A 35 4.38 -10.82 -3.53
CA ILE A 35 4.62 -12.21 -3.97
C ILE A 35 4.94 -13.16 -2.80
N PHE A 36 5.71 -12.69 -1.82
CA PHE A 36 6.08 -13.48 -0.64
C PHE A 36 4.90 -13.87 0.24
N SER A 37 3.72 -13.25 0.07
CA SER A 37 2.51 -13.68 0.79
C SER A 37 2.10 -15.13 0.47
N ILE A 38 2.51 -15.63 -0.69
CA ILE A 38 2.23 -17.00 -1.17
C ILE A 38 3.51 -17.82 -1.17
N ILE A 39 4.54 -17.43 -1.93
CA ILE A 39 5.77 -18.21 -2.01
C ILE A 39 6.49 -18.27 -0.67
N GLY A 40 6.40 -17.25 0.13
CA GLY A 40 7.02 -17.17 1.46
C GLY A 40 6.52 -18.26 2.41
N VAL A 41 5.27 -18.72 2.28
CA VAL A 41 4.74 -19.83 3.07
C VAL A 41 5.53 -21.11 2.78
N ARG A 42 5.76 -21.41 1.50
CA ARG A 42 6.54 -22.58 1.08
C ARG A 42 8.01 -22.45 1.47
N ILE A 43 8.61 -21.29 1.25
CA ILE A 43 10.00 -20.99 1.64
C ILE A 43 10.19 -21.16 3.15
N LYS A 44 9.21 -20.69 3.96
CA LYS A 44 9.25 -20.88 5.41
C LYS A 44 9.34 -22.34 5.80
N ASP A 45 8.53 -23.19 5.21
CA ASP A 45 8.49 -24.62 5.50
C ASP A 45 9.80 -25.31 5.04
N GLU A 46 10.34 -24.94 3.87
CA GLU A 46 11.58 -25.48 3.32
C GLU A 46 12.83 -25.10 4.13
N LEU A 47 12.88 -23.85 4.64
CA LEU A 47 14.02 -23.35 5.43
C LEU A 47 13.82 -23.48 6.94
N GLY A 48 12.68 -23.96 7.42
CA GLY A 48 12.39 -24.11 8.84
C GLY A 48 12.33 -22.79 9.60
N LEU A 49 11.83 -21.71 8.97
CA LEU A 49 11.81 -20.37 9.56
C LEU A 49 10.79 -20.27 10.69
N SER A 50 11.13 -19.51 11.75
CA SER A 50 10.18 -19.05 12.75
C SER A 50 9.12 -18.12 12.15
N GLU A 51 8.04 -17.84 12.87
CA GLU A 51 7.01 -16.90 12.38
C GLU A 51 7.56 -15.46 12.32
N ALA A 52 8.47 -15.09 13.23
CA ALA A 52 9.16 -13.81 13.19
C ALA A 52 10.05 -13.64 11.95
N GLU A 53 10.85 -14.68 11.61
CA GLU A 53 11.68 -14.71 10.39
C GLU A 53 10.81 -14.67 9.12
N PHE A 54 9.69 -15.38 9.12
CA PHE A 54 8.70 -15.28 8.05
C PHE A 54 8.14 -13.85 7.93
N GLY A 55 7.78 -13.22 9.05
CA GLY A 55 7.32 -11.84 9.09
C GLY A 55 8.35 -10.88 8.48
N LEU A 56 9.63 -11.05 8.80
CA LEU A 56 10.72 -10.27 8.20
C LEU A 56 10.84 -10.53 6.69
N LEU A 57 10.79 -11.80 6.27
CA LEU A 57 10.86 -12.17 4.86
C LEU A 57 9.79 -11.48 4.01
N ILE A 58 8.51 -11.58 4.41
CA ILE A 58 7.41 -10.97 3.69
C ILE A 58 7.41 -9.43 3.77
N GLY A 59 8.03 -8.87 4.81
CA GLY A 59 8.18 -7.44 5.03
C GLY A 59 9.29 -6.79 4.19
N MET A 60 10.34 -7.54 3.82
CA MET A 60 11.51 -6.96 3.13
C MET A 60 11.19 -6.19 1.85
N PRO A 61 10.34 -6.68 0.93
CA PRO A 61 9.93 -5.89 -0.23
C PRO A 61 9.21 -4.60 0.16
N ILE A 62 8.47 -4.62 1.27
CA ILE A 62 7.71 -3.45 1.73
C ILE A 62 8.65 -2.36 2.25
N LEU A 63 9.73 -2.74 2.92
CA LEU A 63 10.76 -1.80 3.38
C LEU A 63 11.33 -0.98 2.22
N THR A 64 11.89 -1.66 1.22
CA THR A 64 12.47 -0.98 0.05
C THR A 64 11.41 -0.20 -0.70
N GLY A 65 10.24 -0.80 -0.99
CA GLY A 65 9.17 -0.16 -1.71
C GLY A 65 8.62 1.09 -1.01
N SER A 66 8.76 1.20 0.31
CA SER A 66 8.37 2.40 1.06
C SER A 66 9.44 3.49 1.00
N LEU A 67 10.69 3.13 1.23
CA LEU A 67 11.82 4.09 1.29
C LEU A 67 12.15 4.69 -0.06
N VAL A 68 12.17 3.88 -1.12
CA VAL A 68 12.52 4.35 -2.48
C VAL A 68 11.51 5.33 -3.07
N ARG A 69 10.29 5.43 -2.53
CA ARG A 69 9.25 6.35 -3.02
C ARG A 69 9.73 7.80 -3.07
N ILE A 70 10.51 8.24 -2.09
CA ILE A 70 11.05 9.60 -2.04
C ILE A 70 12.04 9.80 -3.20
N VAL A 71 12.98 8.88 -3.36
CA VAL A 71 14.00 8.95 -4.40
C VAL A 71 13.36 8.87 -5.78
N LEU A 72 12.46 7.90 -6.00
CA LEU A 72 11.77 7.72 -7.28
C LEU A 72 10.84 8.89 -7.61
N GLY A 73 10.18 9.50 -6.62
CA GLY A 73 9.39 10.72 -6.81
C GLY A 73 10.24 11.88 -7.33
N ILE A 74 11.43 12.08 -6.77
CA ILE A 74 12.41 13.10 -7.21
C ILE A 74 12.92 12.77 -8.62
N TRP A 75 13.27 11.51 -8.87
CA TRP A 75 13.74 11.07 -10.20
C TRP A 75 12.66 11.25 -11.25
N THR A 76 11.40 10.97 -10.93
CA THR A 76 10.27 11.21 -11.83
C THR A 76 10.18 12.67 -12.25
N SER A 77 10.33 13.60 -11.32
CA SER A 77 10.36 15.03 -11.62
C SER A 77 11.58 15.44 -12.44
N ARG A 78 12.71 14.74 -12.31
CA ARG A 78 14.01 15.09 -12.92
C ARG A 78 14.21 14.47 -14.30
N TYR A 79 13.78 13.21 -14.47
CA TYR A 79 14.09 12.39 -15.65
C TYR A 79 12.83 12.00 -16.46
N GLY A 80 11.64 12.40 -15.98
CA GLY A 80 10.36 12.06 -16.59
C GLY A 80 9.77 10.74 -16.08
N GLY A 81 8.46 10.73 -15.91
CA GLY A 81 7.74 9.59 -15.31
C GLY A 81 7.79 8.33 -16.18
N ARG A 82 7.72 8.46 -17.50
CA ARG A 82 7.82 7.32 -18.43
C ARG A 82 9.12 6.54 -18.25
N LEU A 83 10.26 7.21 -18.24
CA LEU A 83 11.57 6.58 -18.12
C LEU A 83 11.73 5.93 -16.74
N VAL A 84 11.44 6.70 -15.67
CA VAL A 84 11.63 6.22 -14.29
C VAL A 84 10.73 5.03 -13.99
N TYR A 85 9.48 5.05 -14.47
CA TYR A 85 8.55 3.93 -14.27
C TYR A 85 9.06 2.66 -14.97
N THR A 86 9.50 2.79 -16.24
CA THR A 86 10.03 1.66 -17.00
C THR A 86 11.27 1.06 -16.35
N ILE A 87 12.25 1.91 -15.94
CA ILE A 87 13.46 1.42 -15.26
C ILE A 87 13.12 0.74 -13.93
N THR A 88 12.17 1.30 -13.16
CA THR A 88 11.72 0.69 -11.91
C THR A 88 11.13 -0.70 -12.13
N MET A 89 10.29 -0.87 -13.16
CA MET A 89 9.72 -2.17 -13.52
C MET A 89 10.79 -3.16 -13.98
N LEU A 90 11.73 -2.73 -14.81
CA LEU A 90 12.82 -3.60 -15.30
C LEU A 90 13.73 -4.05 -14.16
N ALA A 91 14.11 -3.15 -13.26
CA ALA A 91 14.93 -3.48 -12.10
C ALA A 91 14.21 -4.45 -11.14
N ALA A 92 12.91 -4.23 -10.88
CA ALA A 92 12.10 -5.12 -10.08
C ALA A 92 11.90 -6.50 -10.76
N ALA A 93 11.70 -6.54 -12.09
CA ALA A 93 11.58 -7.79 -12.83
C ALA A 93 12.87 -8.61 -12.74
N LEU A 94 14.05 -7.98 -12.91
CA LEU A 94 15.35 -8.63 -12.76
C LEU A 94 15.53 -9.21 -11.35
N ALA A 95 15.24 -8.42 -10.32
CA ALA A 95 15.34 -8.87 -8.93
C ALA A 95 14.38 -10.04 -8.63
N THR A 96 13.14 -9.97 -9.15
CA THR A 96 12.16 -11.06 -9.00
C THR A 96 12.58 -12.32 -9.74
N PHE A 97 13.19 -12.20 -10.90
CA PHE A 97 13.78 -13.35 -11.61
C PHE A 97 14.92 -13.97 -10.84
N LEU A 98 15.84 -13.16 -10.31
CA LEU A 98 16.98 -13.62 -9.51
C LEU A 98 16.57 -14.26 -8.20
N LEU A 99 15.40 -13.88 -7.64
CA LEU A 99 14.85 -14.52 -6.44
C LEU A 99 14.69 -16.03 -6.63
N ALA A 100 14.34 -16.51 -7.83
CA ALA A 100 14.18 -17.94 -8.11
C ALA A 100 15.45 -18.78 -7.86
N TYR A 101 16.62 -18.14 -7.79
CA TYR A 101 17.93 -18.79 -7.57
C TYR A 101 18.45 -18.61 -6.13
N ALA A 102 17.73 -17.91 -5.27
CA ALA A 102 18.08 -17.78 -3.86
C ALA A 102 17.82 -19.10 -3.12
N THR A 103 18.77 -19.56 -2.34
CA THR A 103 18.72 -20.86 -1.63
C THR A 103 18.84 -20.71 -0.11
N THR A 104 19.30 -19.56 0.37
CA THR A 104 19.49 -19.29 1.79
C THR A 104 18.62 -18.12 2.25
N TYR A 105 18.29 -18.09 3.53
CA TYR A 105 17.49 -17.02 4.10
C TYR A 105 18.06 -15.60 3.86
N PRO A 106 19.38 -15.33 4.07
CA PRO A 106 19.96 -14.02 3.73
C PRO A 106 19.85 -13.66 2.23
N GLN A 107 19.99 -14.64 1.33
CA GLN A 107 19.79 -14.41 -0.11
C GLN A 107 18.34 -14.05 -0.43
N MET A 108 17.36 -14.72 0.24
CA MET A 108 15.94 -14.40 0.11
C MET A 108 15.63 -12.97 0.58
N LEU A 109 16.21 -12.54 1.72
CA LEU A 109 16.06 -11.18 2.23
C LEU A 109 16.64 -10.15 1.26
N LEU A 110 17.84 -10.40 0.72
CA LEU A 110 18.48 -9.52 -0.26
C LEU A 110 17.67 -9.42 -1.56
N ALA A 111 17.20 -10.56 -2.08
CA ALA A 111 16.31 -10.59 -3.24
C ALA A 111 15.00 -9.84 -2.96
N GLY A 112 14.44 -9.99 -1.75
CA GLY A 112 13.26 -9.28 -1.27
C GLY A 112 13.42 -7.76 -1.31
N LEU A 113 14.60 -7.24 -0.95
CA LEU A 113 14.90 -5.79 -1.10
C LEU A 113 14.82 -5.36 -2.58
N GLY A 114 15.33 -6.15 -3.50
CA GLY A 114 15.26 -5.88 -4.94
C GLY A 114 13.81 -5.94 -5.48
N VAL A 115 13.05 -6.98 -5.11
CA VAL A 115 11.61 -7.11 -5.42
C VAL A 115 10.83 -5.90 -4.92
N GLY A 116 11.26 -5.32 -3.80
CA GLY A 116 10.67 -4.13 -3.20
C GLY A 116 10.65 -2.90 -4.09
N LEU A 117 11.54 -2.79 -5.09
CA LEU A 117 11.52 -1.69 -6.06
C LEU A 117 10.15 -1.55 -6.75
N ALA A 118 9.45 -2.68 -6.96
CA ALA A 118 8.09 -2.67 -7.51
C ALA A 118 7.11 -1.81 -6.68
N GLY A 119 7.27 -1.76 -5.35
CA GLY A 119 6.43 -0.92 -4.47
C GLY A 119 6.67 0.59 -4.62
N GLY A 120 7.82 0.98 -5.13
CA GLY A 120 8.13 2.37 -5.47
C GLY A 120 7.33 2.92 -6.66
N SER A 121 6.82 2.03 -7.52
CA SER A 121 6.01 2.37 -8.70
C SER A 121 4.78 3.23 -8.39
N PHE A 122 4.24 3.15 -7.17
CA PHE A 122 3.12 3.99 -6.75
C PHE A 122 3.48 5.48 -6.82
N ALA A 123 4.62 5.88 -6.25
CA ALA A 123 5.04 7.28 -6.24
C ALA A 123 5.33 7.79 -7.67
N VAL A 124 5.97 6.95 -8.48
CA VAL A 124 6.24 7.26 -9.89
C VAL A 124 4.94 7.44 -10.68
N GLY A 125 3.99 6.50 -10.52
CA GLY A 125 2.72 6.54 -11.23
C GLY A 125 1.84 7.72 -10.83
N VAL A 126 1.78 8.08 -9.54
CA VAL A 126 1.10 9.29 -9.06
C VAL A 126 1.69 10.53 -9.73
N ALA A 127 3.01 10.67 -9.70
CA ALA A 127 3.71 11.82 -10.30
C ALA A 127 3.56 11.87 -11.83
N TYR A 128 3.52 10.71 -12.49
CA TYR A 128 3.37 10.59 -13.93
C TYR A 128 1.93 10.85 -14.40
N VAL A 129 0.92 10.30 -13.72
CA VAL A 129 -0.50 10.40 -14.13
C VAL A 129 -1.09 11.78 -13.82
N SER A 130 -0.76 12.36 -12.66
CA SER A 130 -1.35 13.65 -12.22
C SER A 130 -1.29 14.75 -13.26
N PRO A 131 -0.16 15.01 -13.97
CA PRO A 131 -0.05 16.10 -14.93
C PRO A 131 -0.94 15.98 -16.19
N PHE A 132 -1.48 14.80 -16.46
CA PHE A 132 -2.39 14.60 -17.58
C PHE A 132 -3.83 15.06 -17.26
N PHE A 133 -4.14 15.35 -15.98
CA PHE A 133 -5.51 15.68 -15.55
C PHE A 133 -5.55 17.06 -14.88
N PRO A 134 -6.62 17.84 -15.12
CA PRO A 134 -6.84 19.09 -14.42
C PRO A 134 -7.12 18.83 -12.93
N PRO A 135 -6.87 19.81 -12.04
CA PRO A 135 -6.96 19.64 -10.58
C PRO A 135 -8.30 19.04 -10.10
N GLU A 136 -9.40 19.36 -10.76
CA GLU A 136 -10.74 18.89 -10.42
C GLU A 136 -10.95 17.39 -10.69
N LYS A 137 -10.18 16.82 -11.62
CA LYS A 137 -10.25 15.40 -12.03
C LYS A 137 -9.10 14.55 -11.50
N GLN A 138 -8.07 15.16 -10.89
CA GLN A 138 -6.92 14.43 -10.37
C GLN A 138 -7.29 13.43 -9.27
N GLY A 139 -8.23 13.79 -8.38
CA GLY A 139 -8.68 12.89 -7.32
C GLY A 139 -9.28 11.59 -7.89
N THR A 140 -10.15 11.70 -8.89
CA THR A 140 -10.74 10.54 -9.58
C THR A 140 -9.67 9.72 -10.31
N ALA A 141 -8.78 10.38 -11.06
CA ALA A 141 -7.72 9.71 -11.80
C ALA A 141 -6.77 8.94 -10.87
N LEU A 142 -6.33 9.56 -9.79
CA LEU A 142 -5.46 8.92 -8.79
C LEU A 142 -6.19 7.84 -7.97
N GLY A 143 -7.51 7.97 -7.79
CA GLY A 143 -8.36 6.93 -7.20
C GLY A 143 -8.40 5.67 -8.07
N ILE A 144 -8.59 5.82 -9.39
CA ILE A 144 -8.55 4.74 -10.38
C ILE A 144 -7.15 4.11 -10.40
N PHE A 145 -6.09 4.93 -10.51
CA PHE A 145 -4.72 4.45 -10.45
C PHE A 145 -4.44 3.65 -9.17
N GLY A 146 -4.90 4.15 -8.02
CA GLY A 146 -4.73 3.49 -6.73
C GLY A 146 -5.49 2.16 -6.60
N ALA A 147 -6.51 1.90 -7.42
CA ALA A 147 -7.19 0.61 -7.48
C ALA A 147 -6.26 -0.52 -7.97
N GLY A 148 -5.13 -0.19 -8.61
CA GLY A 148 -4.07 -1.15 -8.95
C GLY A 148 -3.50 -1.92 -7.76
N ASN A 149 -3.75 -1.50 -6.51
CA ASN A 149 -3.50 -2.33 -5.31
C ASN A 149 -4.18 -3.72 -5.39
N VAL A 150 -5.16 -3.91 -6.28
CA VAL A 150 -5.79 -5.21 -6.54
C VAL A 150 -4.79 -6.29 -7.00
N GLY A 151 -3.60 -5.90 -7.45
CA GLY A 151 -2.49 -6.81 -7.72
C GLY A 151 -2.17 -7.77 -6.57
N ALA A 152 -2.37 -7.35 -5.32
CA ALA A 152 -2.25 -8.25 -4.17
C ALA A 152 -3.28 -9.41 -4.20
N ALA A 153 -4.48 -9.16 -4.70
CA ALA A 153 -5.48 -10.22 -4.89
C ALA A 153 -5.13 -11.11 -6.08
N VAL A 154 -4.59 -10.52 -7.16
CA VAL A 154 -4.13 -11.26 -8.34
C VAL A 154 -3.08 -12.29 -7.95
N THR A 155 -2.06 -11.90 -7.16
CA THR A 155 -1.05 -12.83 -6.67
C THR A 155 -1.67 -13.93 -5.81
N LYS A 156 -2.53 -13.59 -4.84
CA LYS A 156 -3.14 -14.58 -3.94
C LYS A 156 -4.06 -15.56 -4.66
N PHE A 157 -4.70 -15.11 -5.72
CA PHE A 157 -5.59 -15.96 -6.50
C PHE A 157 -4.84 -16.85 -7.49
N LEU A 158 -3.82 -16.34 -8.19
CA LEU A 158 -3.15 -17.07 -9.26
C LEU A 158 -1.86 -17.79 -8.84
N ALA A 159 -1.08 -17.20 -7.92
CA ALA A 159 0.22 -17.75 -7.56
C ALA A 159 0.14 -19.14 -6.90
N PRO A 160 -0.85 -19.49 -6.07
CA PRO A 160 -0.96 -20.83 -5.50
C PRO A 160 -1.04 -21.95 -6.53
N PHE A 161 -1.77 -21.74 -7.63
CA PHE A 161 -1.88 -22.75 -8.71
C PHE A 161 -0.54 -22.98 -9.41
N VAL A 162 0.22 -21.92 -9.68
CA VAL A 162 1.56 -22.03 -10.27
C VAL A 162 2.53 -22.68 -9.27
N LEU A 163 2.42 -22.32 -7.98
CA LEU A 163 3.24 -22.85 -6.90
C LEU A 163 3.07 -24.36 -6.74
N VAL A 164 1.82 -24.84 -6.73
CA VAL A 164 1.52 -26.27 -6.56
C VAL A 164 1.94 -27.06 -7.80
N ALA A 165 1.74 -26.54 -9.00
CA ALA A 165 2.08 -27.23 -10.24
C ALA A 165 3.58 -27.25 -10.57
N PHE A 166 4.32 -26.17 -10.27
CA PHE A 166 5.67 -25.93 -10.79
C PHE A 166 6.69 -25.46 -9.73
N GLY A 167 6.26 -25.30 -8.47
CA GLY A 167 7.10 -24.79 -7.38
C GLY A 167 7.15 -23.26 -7.30
N TRP A 168 7.68 -22.76 -6.19
CA TRP A 168 7.72 -21.32 -5.92
C TRP A 168 8.69 -20.55 -6.82
N GLN A 169 9.77 -21.21 -7.31
CA GLN A 169 10.71 -20.63 -8.27
C GLN A 169 10.02 -20.25 -9.58
N ALA A 170 9.13 -21.12 -10.07
CA ALA A 170 8.31 -20.84 -11.27
C ALA A 170 7.38 -19.64 -11.06
N VAL A 171 6.81 -19.47 -9.86
CA VAL A 171 6.02 -18.27 -9.54
C VAL A 171 6.88 -17.01 -9.71
N ALA A 172 8.08 -16.98 -9.14
CA ALA A 172 8.99 -15.85 -9.26
C ALA A 172 9.33 -15.54 -10.74
N GLN A 173 9.63 -16.57 -11.53
CA GLN A 173 9.96 -16.42 -12.95
C GLN A 173 8.76 -15.92 -13.79
N VAL A 174 7.57 -16.49 -13.59
CA VAL A 174 6.34 -16.07 -14.31
C VAL A 174 5.97 -14.64 -13.96
N TRP A 175 6.02 -14.25 -12.68
CA TRP A 175 5.75 -12.88 -12.26
C TRP A 175 6.80 -11.90 -12.80
N ALA A 176 8.08 -12.28 -12.82
CA ALA A 176 9.15 -11.49 -13.44
C ALA A 176 8.92 -11.28 -14.94
N ALA A 177 8.56 -12.34 -15.67
CA ALA A 177 8.24 -12.27 -17.10
C ALA A 177 7.02 -11.38 -17.37
N ALA A 178 5.96 -11.47 -16.55
CA ALA A 178 4.80 -10.61 -16.63
C ALA A 178 5.16 -9.13 -16.43
N LEU A 179 6.05 -8.81 -15.47
CA LEU A 179 6.49 -7.44 -15.24
C LEU A 179 7.38 -6.93 -16.38
N LEU A 180 8.27 -7.76 -16.91
CA LEU A 180 9.09 -7.42 -18.07
C LEU A 180 8.21 -7.07 -19.27
N LEU A 181 7.21 -7.92 -19.59
CA LEU A 181 6.24 -7.65 -20.63
C LEU A 181 5.47 -6.34 -20.38
N THR A 182 5.04 -6.12 -19.13
CA THR A 182 4.35 -4.90 -18.73
C THR A 182 5.23 -3.67 -18.95
N ALA A 183 6.52 -3.74 -18.63
CA ALA A 183 7.46 -2.64 -18.84
C ALA A 183 7.62 -2.30 -20.34
N VAL A 184 7.68 -3.32 -21.21
CA VAL A 184 7.74 -3.15 -22.65
C VAL A 184 6.44 -2.52 -23.18
N VAL A 185 5.28 -3.06 -22.79
CA VAL A 185 3.97 -2.51 -23.17
C VAL A 185 3.82 -1.07 -22.70
N PHE A 186 4.20 -0.77 -21.44
CA PHE A 186 4.16 0.58 -20.89
C PHE A 186 5.03 1.54 -21.72
N TRP A 187 6.27 1.16 -22.00
CA TRP A 187 7.19 1.99 -22.79
C TRP A 187 6.65 2.28 -24.19
N LEU A 188 6.12 1.28 -24.87
CA LEU A 188 5.61 1.43 -26.24
C LEU A 188 4.27 2.19 -26.31
N SER A 189 3.46 2.11 -25.25
CA SER A 189 2.09 2.65 -25.25
C SER A 189 1.98 4.03 -24.60
N THR A 190 3.02 4.53 -23.91
CA THR A 190 2.97 5.79 -23.16
C THR A 190 3.92 6.83 -23.73
N GLU A 191 3.71 8.07 -23.31
CA GLU A 191 4.50 9.25 -23.70
C GLU A 191 4.96 9.99 -22.43
N ASP A 192 5.96 10.88 -22.56
CA ASP A 192 6.37 11.75 -21.48
C ASP A 192 5.23 12.66 -21.02
N ASP A 193 5.16 12.90 -19.70
CA ASP A 193 4.13 13.76 -19.14
C ASP A 193 4.26 15.22 -19.55
N PRO A 194 3.13 15.97 -19.63
CA PRO A 194 3.14 17.35 -20.13
C PRO A 194 4.01 18.30 -19.30
N GLN A 195 4.08 18.10 -17.98
CA GLN A 195 4.88 18.97 -17.11
C GLN A 195 6.38 18.73 -17.26
N PHE A 196 6.79 17.48 -17.46
CA PHE A 196 8.18 17.15 -17.74
C PHE A 196 8.63 17.76 -19.08
N ARG A 197 7.81 17.63 -20.14
CA ARG A 197 8.09 18.25 -21.44
C ARG A 197 8.23 19.75 -21.30
N ALA A 198 7.26 20.42 -20.68
CA ALA A 198 7.31 21.88 -20.50
C ALA A 198 8.53 22.35 -19.71
N ARG A 199 8.92 21.62 -18.63
CA ARG A 199 10.10 21.96 -17.84
C ARG A 199 11.40 21.73 -18.58
N ARG A 200 11.49 20.68 -19.38
CA ARG A 200 12.65 20.39 -20.24
C ARG A 200 12.86 21.51 -21.25
N ASP A 201 11.77 21.97 -21.87
CA ASP A 201 11.81 22.97 -22.93
C ASP A 201 12.17 24.38 -22.40
N VAL A 202 11.86 24.69 -21.16
CA VAL A 202 12.13 26.02 -20.52
C VAL A 202 13.38 26.05 -19.65
N GLY A 203 14.01 24.90 -19.35
CA GLY A 203 15.21 24.83 -18.52
C GLY A 203 15.00 25.28 -17.05
N ALA A 204 13.83 25.02 -16.47
CA ALA A 204 13.41 25.54 -15.16
C ALA A 204 14.31 25.10 -13.98
N PRO A 205 14.59 25.98 -12.98
CA PRO A 205 15.44 25.67 -11.83
C PRO A 205 14.83 24.59 -10.94
N ARG A 206 15.71 23.79 -10.33
CA ARG A 206 15.35 22.62 -9.52
C ARG A 206 15.17 23.00 -8.05
N LYS A 207 14.08 22.54 -7.41
CA LYS A 207 13.87 22.72 -5.96
C LYS A 207 14.88 21.92 -5.14
N SER A 208 15.22 22.42 -3.94
CA SER A 208 16.11 21.73 -3.00
C SER A 208 15.41 20.51 -2.40
N PHE A 209 16.14 19.40 -2.28
CA PHE A 209 15.66 18.16 -1.66
C PHE A 209 15.29 18.35 -0.17
N LEU A 210 16.06 19.15 0.55
CA LEU A 210 15.88 19.33 2.00
C LEU A 210 14.62 20.12 2.36
N SER A 211 14.13 21.01 1.49
CA SER A 211 12.91 21.78 1.73
C SER A 211 11.65 20.89 1.78
N GLU A 212 11.70 19.71 1.18
CA GLU A 212 10.58 18.77 1.19
C GLU A 212 10.34 18.10 2.57
N PHE A 213 11.31 18.18 3.49
CA PHE A 213 11.23 17.60 4.83
C PHE A 213 10.76 18.59 5.91
N GLU A 214 10.58 19.87 5.59
CA GLU A 214 10.12 20.89 6.54
C GLU A 214 8.77 20.51 7.22
N PRO A 215 7.78 19.92 6.52
CA PRO A 215 6.52 19.52 7.14
C PRO A 215 6.63 18.48 8.26
N LEU A 216 7.75 17.73 8.37
CA LEU A 216 7.98 16.77 9.44
C LEU A 216 7.97 17.38 10.85
N LYS A 217 8.20 18.68 10.97
CA LYS A 217 8.13 19.41 12.24
C LYS A 217 6.69 19.54 12.77
N ASN A 218 5.68 19.32 11.92
CA ASN A 218 4.28 19.52 12.28
C ASN A 218 3.66 18.21 12.79
N VAL A 219 3.14 18.22 14.02
CA VAL A 219 2.50 17.05 14.66
C VAL A 219 1.31 16.49 13.86
N GLN A 220 0.64 17.31 13.06
CA GLN A 220 -0.49 16.86 12.24
C GLN A 220 -0.05 15.89 11.14
N VAL A 221 1.18 16.03 10.61
CA VAL A 221 1.76 15.08 9.65
C VAL A 221 1.91 13.69 10.28
N TRP A 222 2.37 13.64 11.55
CA TRP A 222 2.51 12.38 12.30
C TRP A 222 1.16 11.74 12.62
N ARG A 223 0.13 12.54 12.88
CA ARG A 223 -1.26 12.05 13.05
C ARG A 223 -1.77 11.38 11.78
N PHE A 224 -1.63 12.05 10.63
CA PHE A 224 -2.00 11.46 9.34
C PHE A 224 -1.15 10.23 9.01
N SER A 225 0.13 10.25 9.36
CA SER A 225 1.03 9.11 9.21
C SER A 225 0.56 7.90 10.03
N LEU A 226 0.14 8.08 11.29
CA LEU A 226 -0.42 6.99 12.10
C LEU A 226 -1.73 6.46 11.53
N TYR A 227 -2.63 7.35 11.07
CA TYR A 227 -3.90 6.93 10.48
C TYR A 227 -3.68 6.15 9.19
N TYR A 228 -2.68 6.54 8.41
CA TYR A 228 -2.32 5.83 7.19
C TYR A 228 -1.49 4.57 7.47
N PHE A 229 -0.69 4.56 8.54
CA PHE A 229 -0.02 3.36 9.05
C PHE A 229 -1.04 2.25 9.36
N PHE A 230 -2.16 2.59 10.00
CA PHE A 230 -3.24 1.62 10.22
C PHE A 230 -3.96 1.28 8.91
N SER A 231 -4.53 2.28 8.21
CA SER A 231 -5.45 2.03 7.09
C SER A 231 -4.76 1.44 5.85
N PHE A 232 -3.50 1.80 5.57
CA PHE A 232 -2.71 1.26 4.47
C PHE A 232 -1.68 0.24 4.94
N GLY A 233 -0.89 0.56 5.96
CA GLY A 233 0.12 -0.36 6.49
C GLY A 233 -0.52 -1.63 7.06
N GLY A 234 -1.54 -1.50 7.88
CA GLY A 234 -2.31 -2.64 8.38
C GLY A 234 -2.98 -3.45 7.26
N PHE A 235 -3.49 -2.77 6.22
CA PHE A 235 -4.02 -3.44 5.03
C PHE A 235 -2.95 -4.28 4.33
N VAL A 236 -1.78 -3.72 4.06
CA VAL A 236 -0.67 -4.44 3.41
C VAL A 236 -0.17 -5.58 4.28
N ALA A 237 0.02 -5.33 5.57
CA ALA A 237 0.47 -6.35 6.53
C ALA A 237 -0.45 -7.56 6.57
N LEU A 238 -1.76 -7.34 6.70
CA LEU A 238 -2.75 -8.43 6.62
C LEU A 238 -2.77 -9.08 5.24
N ALA A 239 -2.66 -8.29 4.18
CA ALA A 239 -2.58 -8.85 2.83
C ALA A 239 -1.40 -9.82 2.67
N LEU A 240 -0.29 -9.59 3.36
CA LEU A 240 0.88 -10.49 3.38
C LEU A 240 0.71 -11.67 4.34
N TRP A 241 0.10 -11.44 5.50
CA TRP A 241 0.02 -12.41 6.60
C TRP A 241 -1.14 -13.41 6.48
N LEU A 242 -2.28 -12.98 5.91
CA LEU A 242 -3.51 -13.80 5.90
C LEU A 242 -3.36 -15.20 5.26
N PRO A 243 -2.64 -15.42 4.15
CA PRO A 243 -2.46 -16.78 3.64
C PRO A 243 -1.83 -17.72 4.67
N ARG A 244 -0.77 -17.27 5.36
CA ARG A 244 -0.12 -18.03 6.42
C ARG A 244 -1.03 -18.24 7.63
N TYR A 245 -1.79 -17.20 8.02
CA TYR A 245 -2.78 -17.29 9.09
C TYR A 245 -3.83 -18.37 8.81
N LEU A 246 -4.38 -18.40 7.60
CA LEU A 246 -5.41 -19.34 7.19
C LEU A 246 -4.93 -20.79 7.16
N VAL A 247 -3.69 -21.01 6.67
CA VAL A 247 -3.04 -22.31 6.74
C VAL A 247 -2.83 -22.71 8.20
N GLY A 248 -2.33 -21.81 9.06
CA GLY A 248 -1.97 -22.11 10.44
C GLY A 248 -3.17 -22.32 11.37
N VAL A 249 -4.27 -21.58 11.18
CA VAL A 249 -5.46 -21.65 12.05
C VAL A 249 -6.43 -22.72 11.58
N TYR A 250 -6.77 -22.71 10.29
CA TYR A 250 -7.83 -23.55 9.75
C TYR A 250 -7.33 -24.83 9.06
N GLY A 251 -6.01 -24.95 8.86
CA GLY A 251 -5.42 -26.10 8.16
C GLY A 251 -5.74 -26.12 6.66
N PHE A 252 -6.09 -24.98 6.06
CA PHE A 252 -6.39 -24.91 4.64
C PHE A 252 -5.14 -25.15 3.79
N ASP A 253 -5.33 -25.75 2.62
CA ASP A 253 -4.30 -25.73 1.57
C ASP A 253 -4.01 -24.29 1.09
N ILE A 254 -2.88 -24.11 0.43
CA ILE A 254 -2.42 -22.77 0.04
C ILE A 254 -3.30 -22.13 -1.04
N GLU A 255 -3.95 -22.93 -1.89
CA GLU A 255 -4.90 -22.44 -2.89
C GLU A 255 -6.14 -21.84 -2.22
N THR A 256 -6.76 -22.58 -1.32
CA THR A 256 -7.94 -22.13 -0.54
C THR A 256 -7.58 -20.93 0.33
N ALA A 257 -6.44 -20.95 1.01
CA ALA A 257 -5.95 -19.84 1.83
C ALA A 257 -5.70 -18.59 0.98
N GLY A 258 -5.11 -18.72 -0.20
CA GLY A 258 -4.90 -17.65 -1.16
C GLY A 258 -6.20 -17.02 -1.65
N MET A 259 -7.19 -17.85 -2.05
CA MET A 259 -8.49 -17.37 -2.50
C MET A 259 -9.25 -16.61 -1.41
N ILE A 260 -9.26 -17.12 -0.18
CA ILE A 260 -9.89 -16.46 0.97
C ILE A 260 -9.15 -15.14 1.29
N ALA A 261 -7.83 -15.12 1.29
CA ALA A 261 -7.07 -13.90 1.50
C ALA A 261 -7.25 -12.86 0.38
N ALA A 262 -7.58 -13.30 -0.85
CA ALA A 262 -7.96 -12.41 -1.93
C ALA A 262 -9.30 -11.70 -1.64
N ALA A 263 -10.26 -12.36 -1.00
CA ALA A 263 -11.54 -11.77 -0.60
C ALA A 263 -11.38 -10.56 0.35
N TYR A 264 -10.31 -10.51 1.15
CA TYR A 264 -9.92 -9.32 1.91
C TYR A 264 -9.29 -8.24 1.02
N SER A 265 -8.40 -8.63 0.11
CA SER A 265 -7.57 -7.71 -0.66
C SER A 265 -8.35 -6.99 -1.77
N ILE A 266 -9.37 -7.63 -2.34
CA ILE A 266 -10.22 -7.06 -3.40
C ILE A 266 -10.97 -5.81 -2.89
N PRO A 267 -11.84 -5.90 -1.85
CA PRO A 267 -12.55 -4.72 -1.35
C PRO A 267 -11.58 -3.67 -0.82
N GLY A 268 -10.51 -4.08 -0.16
CA GLY A 268 -9.45 -3.21 0.33
C GLY A 268 -8.75 -2.38 -0.75
N SER A 269 -8.87 -2.76 -2.01
CA SER A 269 -8.25 -2.07 -3.15
C SER A 269 -9.25 -1.29 -3.99
N ILE A 270 -10.32 -1.93 -4.44
CA ILE A 270 -11.26 -1.38 -5.45
C ILE A 270 -12.08 -0.23 -4.87
N PHE A 271 -12.57 -0.37 -3.62
CA PHE A 271 -13.43 0.65 -3.00
C PHE A 271 -12.70 1.94 -2.59
N ARG A 272 -11.41 2.05 -2.87
CA ARG A 272 -10.65 3.29 -2.61
C ARG A 272 -11.18 4.49 -3.40
N ALA A 273 -11.56 4.28 -4.66
CA ALA A 273 -12.18 5.32 -5.49
C ALA A 273 -13.52 5.79 -4.90
N TYR A 274 -14.35 4.82 -4.45
CA TYR A 274 -15.61 5.11 -3.77
C TYR A 274 -15.41 5.86 -2.45
N GLY A 275 -14.38 5.49 -1.66
CA GLY A 275 -14.01 6.19 -0.43
C GLY A 275 -13.64 7.65 -0.65
N GLY A 276 -12.99 7.97 -1.77
CA GLY A 276 -12.71 9.35 -2.19
C GLY A 276 -13.99 10.13 -2.46
N ALA A 277 -14.88 9.61 -3.30
CA ALA A 277 -16.16 10.23 -3.63
C ALA A 277 -17.05 10.40 -2.38
N LEU A 278 -17.07 9.40 -1.49
CA LEU A 278 -17.83 9.46 -0.25
C LEU A 278 -17.25 10.50 0.71
N SER A 279 -15.93 10.64 0.76
CA SER A 279 -15.24 11.68 1.54
C SER A 279 -15.53 13.10 1.02
N ASP A 280 -15.73 13.25 -0.29
CA ASP A 280 -16.16 14.53 -0.89
C ASP A 280 -17.58 14.91 -0.47
N LYS A 281 -18.50 13.94 -0.44
CA LYS A 281 -19.92 14.16 -0.12
C LYS A 281 -20.20 14.31 1.38
N LEU A 282 -19.63 13.44 2.21
CA LEU A 282 -19.94 13.34 3.64
C LEU A 282 -18.90 14.02 4.53
N GLY A 283 -17.74 14.38 3.97
CA GLY A 283 -16.59 14.89 4.67
C GLY A 283 -15.64 13.78 5.16
N ALA A 284 -14.37 13.92 4.85
CA ALA A 284 -13.32 12.92 5.14
C ALA A 284 -13.24 12.55 6.63
N ARG A 285 -13.51 13.48 7.55
CA ARG A 285 -13.52 13.24 9.00
C ARG A 285 -14.56 12.20 9.42
N LYS A 286 -15.79 12.28 8.88
CA LYS A 286 -16.86 11.31 9.18
C LYS A 286 -16.50 9.92 8.69
N ILE A 287 -15.92 9.84 7.49
CA ILE A 287 -15.47 8.57 6.90
C ILE A 287 -14.35 7.94 7.74
N MET A 288 -13.41 8.75 8.24
CA MET A 288 -12.35 8.24 9.13
C MET A 288 -12.91 7.70 10.45
N TYR A 289 -13.90 8.40 11.07
CA TYR A 289 -14.54 7.88 12.27
C TYR A 289 -15.26 6.54 12.01
N ALA A 290 -16.03 6.45 10.93
CA ALA A 290 -16.70 5.22 10.55
C ALA A 290 -15.68 4.08 10.31
N MET A 291 -14.59 4.37 9.59
CA MET A 291 -13.52 3.40 9.35
C MET A 291 -12.91 2.91 10.67
N PHE A 292 -12.53 3.82 11.58
CA PHE A 292 -11.93 3.41 12.86
C PHE A 292 -12.92 2.63 13.74
N ALA A 293 -14.17 3.06 13.83
CA ALA A 293 -15.18 2.38 14.64
C ALA A 293 -15.46 0.95 14.14
N VAL A 294 -15.69 0.80 12.83
CA VAL A 294 -15.94 -0.53 12.23
C VAL A 294 -14.69 -1.39 12.30
N SER A 295 -13.49 -0.82 12.06
CA SER A 295 -12.23 -1.56 12.17
C SER A 295 -11.98 -2.02 13.61
N ALA A 296 -12.30 -1.21 14.63
CA ALA A 296 -12.17 -1.60 16.03
C ALA A 296 -13.08 -2.79 16.37
N VAL A 297 -14.33 -2.76 15.93
CA VAL A 297 -15.25 -3.90 16.11
C VAL A 297 -14.75 -5.14 15.38
N ALA A 298 -14.35 -4.99 14.11
CA ALA A 298 -13.86 -6.11 13.31
C ALA A 298 -12.59 -6.73 13.91
N THR A 299 -11.62 -5.91 14.29
CA THR A 299 -10.38 -6.40 14.91
C THR A 299 -10.64 -7.00 16.29
N ALA A 300 -11.58 -6.47 17.09
CA ALA A 300 -11.98 -7.07 18.36
C ALA A 300 -12.56 -8.48 18.18
N ILE A 301 -13.44 -8.68 17.19
CA ILE A 301 -14.00 -9.99 16.87
C ILE A 301 -12.88 -10.98 16.45
N LEU A 302 -11.97 -10.53 15.56
CA LEU A 302 -10.87 -11.35 15.08
C LEU A 302 -9.78 -11.58 16.14
N SER A 303 -9.76 -10.79 17.22
CA SER A 303 -8.87 -10.94 18.37
C SER A 303 -9.27 -12.07 19.32
N ILE A 304 -10.45 -12.68 19.13
CA ILE A 304 -10.87 -13.85 19.91
C ILE A 304 -9.78 -14.92 19.77
N PRO A 305 -9.24 -15.44 20.91
CA PRO A 305 -8.10 -16.34 20.88
C PRO A 305 -8.30 -17.53 19.95
N ALA A 306 -7.32 -17.77 19.09
CA ALA A 306 -7.27 -18.93 18.20
C ALA A 306 -5.88 -19.57 18.33
N GLY A 307 -5.84 -20.84 18.69
CA GLY A 307 -4.60 -21.63 18.80
C GLY A 307 -4.04 -21.93 17.41
N GLY A 308 -4.56 -22.82 16.71
CA GLY A 308 -4.11 -23.30 15.39
C GLY A 308 -4.63 -24.68 15.10
N ALA A 309 -4.47 -25.14 13.88
CA ALA A 309 -4.84 -26.50 13.50
C ALA A 309 -4.08 -27.50 14.38
N GLY A 310 -4.85 -28.40 15.03
CA GLY A 310 -4.30 -29.39 15.97
C GLY A 310 -4.08 -28.90 17.41
N SER A 311 -4.38 -27.62 17.73
CA SER A 311 -4.36 -27.10 19.10
C SER A 311 -5.60 -27.58 19.88
N ALA A 312 -5.46 -27.77 21.20
CA ALA A 312 -6.59 -28.02 22.11
C ALA A 312 -7.52 -26.80 22.28
N MET A 313 -7.11 -25.60 21.84
CA MET A 313 -7.89 -24.38 21.93
C MET A 313 -8.95 -24.36 20.81
N PRO A 314 -10.25 -24.17 21.15
CA PRO A 314 -11.31 -24.17 20.16
C PRO A 314 -11.20 -22.98 19.19
N ILE A 315 -11.52 -23.20 17.91
CA ILE A 315 -11.62 -22.15 16.91
C ILE A 315 -13.03 -21.55 16.99
N LEU A 316 -13.16 -20.46 17.75
CA LEU A 316 -14.45 -19.77 17.96
C LEU A 316 -14.86 -18.90 16.77
N VAL A 317 -13.90 -18.32 16.06
CA VAL A 317 -14.14 -17.56 14.82
C VAL A 317 -14.14 -18.56 13.67
N THR A 318 -15.34 -18.95 13.20
CA THR A 318 -15.47 -19.88 12.08
C THR A 318 -14.93 -19.27 10.77
N PRO A 319 -14.53 -20.08 9.77
CA PRO A 319 -14.05 -19.56 8.48
C PRO A 319 -15.02 -18.59 7.82
N MET A 320 -16.33 -18.84 7.88
CA MET A 320 -17.34 -17.95 7.31
C MET A 320 -17.35 -16.58 8.01
N VAL A 321 -17.35 -16.57 9.36
CA VAL A 321 -17.28 -15.32 10.14
C VAL A 321 -15.99 -14.59 9.83
N PHE A 322 -14.87 -15.30 9.75
CA PHE A 322 -13.58 -14.73 9.39
C PHE A 322 -13.61 -14.03 8.02
N VAL A 323 -14.14 -14.69 6.99
CA VAL A 323 -14.25 -14.13 5.63
C VAL A 323 -15.12 -12.86 5.62
N VAL A 324 -16.29 -12.90 6.26
CA VAL A 324 -17.19 -11.73 6.30
C VAL A 324 -16.56 -10.57 7.04
N VAL A 325 -15.96 -10.82 8.21
CA VAL A 325 -15.36 -9.75 9.03
C VAL A 325 -14.11 -9.16 8.35
N THR A 326 -13.27 -9.99 7.73
CA THR A 326 -12.10 -9.50 7.00
C THR A 326 -12.48 -8.78 5.72
N PHE A 327 -13.54 -9.19 5.01
CA PHE A 327 -14.09 -8.45 3.87
C PHE A 327 -14.52 -7.04 4.30
N VAL A 328 -15.32 -6.94 5.38
CA VAL A 328 -15.76 -5.64 5.93
C VAL A 328 -14.56 -4.81 6.36
N LEU A 329 -13.58 -5.40 7.03
CA LEU A 329 -12.35 -4.72 7.44
C LEU A 329 -11.60 -4.15 6.22
N GLY A 330 -11.38 -4.95 5.18
CA GLY A 330 -10.76 -4.51 3.93
C GLY A 330 -11.52 -3.36 3.27
N PHE A 331 -12.85 -3.46 3.21
CA PHE A 331 -13.72 -2.43 2.66
C PHE A 331 -13.56 -1.09 3.41
N VAL A 332 -13.71 -1.07 4.73
CA VAL A 332 -13.62 0.19 5.49
C VAL A 332 -12.21 0.76 5.50
N MET A 333 -11.16 -0.08 5.55
CA MET A 333 -9.77 0.38 5.41
C MET A 333 -9.54 1.05 4.04
N SER A 334 -10.20 0.57 3.00
CA SER A 334 -10.16 1.18 1.66
C SER A 334 -10.73 2.60 1.66
N LEU A 335 -11.87 2.81 2.33
CA LEU A 335 -12.46 4.14 2.50
C LEU A 335 -11.53 5.06 3.30
N GLY A 336 -10.95 4.55 4.39
CA GLY A 336 -10.01 5.27 5.25
C GLY A 336 -8.76 5.74 4.52
N LYS A 337 -8.17 4.89 3.66
CA LYS A 337 -7.02 5.26 2.83
C LYS A 337 -7.28 6.50 1.98
N ALA A 338 -8.46 6.59 1.37
CA ALA A 338 -8.85 7.76 0.58
C ALA A 338 -9.11 8.98 1.46
N ALA A 339 -9.79 8.79 2.59
CA ALA A 339 -10.13 9.87 3.52
C ALA A 339 -8.89 10.54 4.13
N VAL A 340 -7.85 9.78 4.49
CA VAL A 340 -6.58 10.35 4.97
C VAL A 340 -5.97 11.27 3.93
N TYR A 341 -5.85 10.80 2.68
CA TYR A 341 -5.27 11.60 1.59
C TYR A 341 -6.10 12.84 1.23
N LYS A 342 -7.41 12.79 1.41
CA LYS A 342 -8.29 13.96 1.21
C LYS A 342 -7.99 15.09 2.20
N HIS A 343 -7.53 14.78 3.41
CA HIS A 343 -7.15 15.80 4.39
C HIS A 343 -5.86 16.56 4.02
N ILE A 344 -4.92 15.93 3.30
CA ILE A 344 -3.61 16.52 3.03
C ILE A 344 -3.70 17.86 2.30
N PRO A 345 -4.38 17.99 1.14
CA PRO A 345 -4.47 19.27 0.45
C PRO A 345 -5.27 20.32 1.21
N VAL A 346 -6.18 19.90 2.10
CA VAL A 346 -6.98 20.84 2.93
C VAL A 346 -6.10 21.50 3.99
N TYR A 347 -5.20 20.74 4.64
CA TYR A 347 -4.35 21.25 5.72
C TYR A 347 -2.99 21.76 5.21
N TYR A 348 -2.50 21.26 4.07
CA TYR A 348 -1.18 21.58 3.51
C TYR A 348 -1.23 21.88 2.01
N PRO A 349 -1.96 22.93 1.57
CA PRO A 349 -2.16 23.21 0.15
C PRO A 349 -0.86 23.52 -0.60
N SER A 350 0.15 24.09 0.09
CA SER A 350 1.47 24.40 -0.49
C SER A 350 2.47 23.24 -0.45
N HIS A 351 2.20 22.18 0.33
CA HIS A 351 3.11 21.05 0.57
C HIS A 351 2.45 19.68 0.35
N VAL A 352 1.43 19.61 -0.51
CA VAL A 352 0.64 18.39 -0.75
C VAL A 352 1.52 17.20 -1.13
N GLY A 353 2.50 17.41 -2.01
CA GLY A 353 3.42 16.37 -2.48
C GLY A 353 4.32 15.83 -1.36
N ALA A 354 4.92 16.74 -0.59
CA ALA A 354 5.82 16.38 0.50
C ALA A 354 5.10 15.65 1.63
N VAL A 355 3.99 16.21 2.11
CA VAL A 355 3.19 15.58 3.18
C VAL A 355 2.60 14.25 2.72
N GLY A 356 2.07 14.19 1.49
CA GLY A 356 1.55 12.96 0.91
C GLY A 356 2.63 11.87 0.76
N GLY A 357 3.85 12.26 0.38
CA GLY A 357 5.00 11.38 0.30
C GLY A 357 5.40 10.81 1.66
N ILE A 358 5.50 11.65 2.69
CA ILE A 358 5.85 11.25 4.05
C ILE A 358 4.77 10.33 4.66
N VAL A 359 3.52 10.73 4.57
CA VAL A 359 2.37 9.92 5.04
C VAL A 359 2.34 8.58 4.30
N GLY A 360 2.58 8.60 2.98
CA GLY A 360 2.65 7.40 2.15
C GLY A 360 3.81 6.47 2.52
N MET A 361 4.99 7.01 2.81
CA MET A 361 6.15 6.26 3.27
C MET A 361 5.87 5.61 4.63
N MET A 362 5.39 6.40 5.60
CA MET A 362 5.08 5.90 6.95
C MET A 362 3.99 4.83 6.93
N GLY A 363 2.96 5.03 6.11
CA GLY A 363 1.95 3.98 5.89
C GLY A 363 2.54 2.73 5.26
N GLY A 364 3.43 2.87 4.28
CA GLY A 364 4.14 1.73 3.69
C GLY A 364 4.99 0.99 4.72
N LEU A 365 5.76 1.70 5.55
CA LEU A 365 6.55 1.10 6.63
C LEU A 365 5.70 0.31 7.63
N GLY A 366 4.41 0.65 7.81
CA GLY A 366 3.48 -0.20 8.56
C GLY A 366 3.37 -1.61 7.99
N GLY A 367 3.34 -1.73 6.67
CA GLY A 367 3.37 -3.03 5.99
C GLY A 367 4.68 -3.81 6.15
N PHE A 368 5.78 -3.17 6.56
CA PHE A 368 7.03 -3.81 6.92
C PHE A 368 7.05 -4.23 8.40
N VAL A 369 6.77 -3.29 9.29
CA VAL A 369 6.89 -3.51 10.75
C VAL A 369 5.85 -4.49 11.27
N LEU A 370 4.61 -4.38 10.80
CA LEU A 370 3.50 -5.18 11.34
C LEU A 370 3.64 -6.68 11.09
N PRO A 371 4.04 -7.20 9.90
CA PRO A 371 4.24 -8.64 9.74
C PRO A 371 5.31 -9.21 10.66
N ILE A 372 6.38 -8.45 10.93
CA ILE A 372 7.43 -8.84 11.89
C ILE A 372 6.83 -8.92 13.29
N ALA A 373 6.06 -7.90 13.68
CA ALA A 373 5.38 -7.89 14.98
C ALA A 373 4.33 -9.02 15.10
N PHE A 374 3.60 -9.34 14.03
CA PHE A 374 2.65 -10.45 13.99
C PHE A 374 3.36 -11.79 14.23
N GLY A 375 4.49 -12.02 13.54
CA GLY A 375 5.30 -13.22 13.71
C GLY A 375 5.84 -13.33 15.12
N PHE A 376 6.49 -12.27 15.62
CA PHE A 376 7.02 -12.21 16.98
C PHE A 376 5.95 -12.49 18.04
N LEU A 377 4.80 -11.82 17.94
CA LEU A 377 3.70 -12.04 18.87
C LEU A 377 3.17 -13.48 18.82
N LYS A 378 3.10 -14.07 17.62
CA LYS A 378 2.72 -15.47 17.44
C LYS A 378 3.74 -16.41 18.09
N ASP A 379 5.03 -16.18 17.90
CA ASP A 379 6.10 -17.01 18.48
C ASP A 379 6.07 -16.95 20.03
N VAL A 380 5.87 -15.74 20.60
CA VAL A 380 5.86 -15.54 22.07
C VAL A 380 4.57 -16.00 22.73
N THR A 381 3.41 -15.71 22.14
CA THR A 381 2.11 -15.97 22.76
C THR A 381 1.50 -17.32 22.38
N GLY A 382 1.95 -17.93 21.29
CA GLY A 382 1.33 -19.11 20.69
C GLY A 382 0.00 -18.81 19.99
N LEU A 383 -0.51 -17.57 20.02
CA LEU A 383 -1.83 -17.19 19.52
C LEU A 383 -1.74 -16.60 18.11
N TRP A 384 -2.43 -17.19 17.16
CA TRP A 384 -2.55 -16.65 15.80
C TRP A 384 -3.32 -15.32 15.76
N SER A 385 -4.32 -15.16 16.65
CA SER A 385 -5.14 -13.94 16.74
C SER A 385 -4.39 -12.73 17.30
N SER A 386 -3.18 -12.88 17.80
CA SER A 386 -2.36 -11.77 18.35
C SER A 386 -2.10 -10.65 17.33
N CYS A 387 -2.05 -10.96 16.04
CA CYS A 387 -1.97 -9.96 14.99
C CYS A 387 -3.17 -8.99 14.97
N PHE A 388 -4.37 -9.50 15.19
CA PHE A 388 -5.59 -8.67 15.27
C PHE A 388 -5.68 -7.91 16.59
N MET A 389 -5.17 -8.48 17.72
CA MET A 389 -5.06 -7.78 18.99
C MET A 389 -4.16 -6.54 18.83
N LEU A 390 -3.02 -6.67 18.16
CA LEU A 390 -2.14 -5.53 17.88
C LEU A 390 -2.84 -4.49 17.01
N LEU A 391 -3.54 -4.90 15.96
CA LEU A 391 -4.29 -3.98 15.11
C LEU A 391 -5.42 -3.28 15.86
N PHE A 392 -6.10 -3.98 16.78
CA PHE A 392 -7.11 -3.39 17.66
C PHE A 392 -6.51 -2.26 18.52
N VAL A 393 -5.34 -2.48 19.10
CA VAL A 393 -4.65 -1.44 19.88
C VAL A 393 -4.31 -0.23 19.01
N ILE A 394 -3.76 -0.47 17.79
CA ILE A 394 -3.39 0.62 16.88
C ILE A 394 -4.63 1.43 16.44
N VAL A 395 -5.74 0.78 16.13
CA VAL A 395 -6.97 1.49 15.74
C VAL A 395 -7.57 2.26 16.91
N ALA A 396 -7.55 1.70 18.11
CA ALA A 396 -8.02 2.37 19.31
C ALA A 396 -7.18 3.62 19.61
N VAL A 397 -5.85 3.52 19.57
CA VAL A 397 -4.94 4.66 19.74
C VAL A 397 -5.19 5.72 18.65
N SER A 398 -5.34 5.30 17.41
CA SER A 398 -5.63 6.22 16.29
C SER A 398 -6.93 6.98 16.48
N MET A 399 -7.98 6.28 16.93
CA MET A 399 -9.30 6.87 17.20
C MET A 399 -9.27 7.85 18.38
N VAL A 400 -8.59 7.49 19.47
CA VAL A 400 -8.40 8.37 20.64
C VAL A 400 -7.62 9.62 20.22
N TRP A 401 -6.50 9.46 19.52
CA TRP A 401 -5.70 10.60 19.08
C TRP A 401 -6.48 11.53 18.13
N MET A 402 -7.28 10.95 17.23
CA MET A 402 -8.16 11.75 16.36
C MET A 402 -9.19 12.54 17.17
N ASN A 403 -9.82 11.94 18.20
CA ASN A 403 -10.76 12.63 19.08
C ASN A 403 -10.11 13.79 19.84
N VAL A 404 -8.93 13.55 20.42
CA VAL A 404 -8.16 14.59 21.13
C VAL A 404 -7.82 15.74 20.18
N SER A 405 -7.32 15.42 18.97
CA SER A 405 -6.98 16.42 17.97
C SER A 405 -8.17 17.29 17.56
N ILE A 406 -9.34 16.68 17.33
CA ILE A 406 -10.53 17.41 16.94
C ILE A 406 -11.04 18.32 18.08
N ARG A 407 -10.98 17.85 19.34
CA ARG A 407 -11.32 18.67 20.49
C ARG A 407 -10.36 19.86 20.65
N GLN A 408 -9.07 19.67 20.38
CA GLN A 408 -8.10 20.76 20.36
C GLN A 408 -8.41 21.80 19.29
N ILE A 409 -8.62 21.38 18.04
CA ILE A 409 -8.95 22.27 16.92
C ILE A 409 -10.23 23.07 17.21
N LYS A 410 -11.26 22.44 17.82
CA LYS A 410 -12.48 23.16 18.22
C LYS A 410 -12.19 24.22 19.30
N ARG A 411 -11.43 23.88 20.33
CA ARG A 411 -11.04 24.83 21.38
C ARG A 411 -10.21 26.01 20.86
N GLU A 412 -9.34 25.75 19.85
CA GLU A 412 -8.57 26.81 19.19
C GLU A 412 -9.51 27.76 18.41
N ALA A 413 -10.44 27.19 17.65
CA ALA A 413 -11.45 27.98 16.94
C ALA A 413 -12.33 28.80 17.88
N ASP A 414 -12.81 28.22 18.98
CA ASP A 414 -13.63 28.91 19.98
C ASP A 414 -12.88 30.06 20.69
N ARG A 415 -11.53 30.00 20.73
CA ARG A 415 -10.65 31.06 21.28
C ARG A 415 -10.15 32.05 20.23
N GLY A 416 -10.57 31.94 18.97
CA GLY A 416 -10.09 32.78 17.86
C GLY A 416 -8.61 32.58 17.53
N LEU A 417 -8.02 31.46 17.96
CA LEU A 417 -6.62 31.13 17.67
C LEU A 417 -6.48 30.43 16.33
N PRO A 418 -5.38 30.64 15.61
CA PRO A 418 -5.13 29.89 14.36
C PRO A 418 -4.99 28.39 14.64
N ALA A 419 -5.47 27.55 13.71
CA ALA A 419 -5.41 26.10 13.85
C ALA A 419 -3.97 25.61 14.05
N GLY A 420 -3.74 24.84 15.13
CA GLY A 420 -2.42 24.34 15.50
C GLY A 420 -1.65 25.20 16.52
N ALA A 421 -2.25 26.27 17.02
CA ALA A 421 -1.59 27.15 18.02
C ALA A 421 -1.32 26.44 19.36
N LEU A 422 -2.19 25.50 19.77
CA LEU A 422 -2.04 24.69 21.00
C LEU A 422 -1.29 23.36 20.78
N ALA A 423 -0.85 23.10 19.56
CA ALA A 423 -0.15 21.87 19.18
C ALA A 423 1.38 22.07 18.99
N ARG A 424 1.87 23.26 19.35
CA ARG A 424 3.31 23.58 19.38
C ARG A 424 3.94 23.28 20.72
#